data_2ae9c46d4925cd098d239481fe511318
#
_entry.id   2ae9c46d4925cd098d239481fe511318
#
_cell.length_a   1.000
_cell.length_b   1.000
_cell.length_c   1.000
_cell.angle_alpha   90.00
_cell.angle_beta   90.00
_cell.angle_gamma   90.00
#
_symmetry.space_group_name_H-M   'P 1'
#
loop_
_entity.id
_entity.type
_entity.pdbx_description
1 polymer ?
#
loop_
_entity_poly.entity_id
_entity_poly.type
_entity_poly.pdbx_seq_one_letter_code
_entity_poly.pdbx_strand_id
1 'polypeptide(L)'
;MLVIGAGQAGLAAGYFLRHTNLRFQLVDAAPEIGHVWQTRYDSLRLFTPAKRNALPGLPFPGDPEHYPGKDDVAGYLRAYARTFALPVQLATRVTRLHARDGTFTAVTDRGALRARQVVIAVGAFGVPFIPPFARHLDPGVLQLHSSAYRHPAQLPAGRVLVVGCGNSGAQIAEELTRTHQVTVALGRRQPRLPQRLLGRDIFDWSDRVRLFDRSVDTPLGAFLRGHDPLIGTNLTARKLKVRPRVTGAVGRVVHFEDGTVASFGAVVWATGYRGGYAWLDLPVLNDRGEPLHARGVTSVPGVYFLGLSWQHTRSSALLGGVGRDAEYLAERIFEEHHRRSARDG
;
A
#
# COMPACT_ATOMS: atom_id res chain seq x y z
N MET A 1 -18.98 -6.56 14.72
CA MET A 1 -18.15 -5.60 13.98
C MET A 1 -17.50 -6.29 12.79
N LEU A 2 -17.25 -5.61 11.68
CA LEU A 2 -16.63 -6.17 10.49
C LEU A 2 -15.34 -5.40 10.13
N VAL A 3 -14.25 -6.12 9.88
CA VAL A 3 -13.01 -5.56 9.32
C VAL A 3 -12.86 -6.09 7.89
N ILE A 4 -12.81 -5.21 6.91
CA ILE A 4 -12.69 -5.56 5.48
C ILE A 4 -11.23 -5.41 5.06
N GLY A 5 -10.56 -6.54 4.81
CA GLY A 5 -9.15 -6.68 4.55
C GLY A 5 -8.40 -7.31 5.74
N ALA A 6 -7.66 -8.41 5.49
CA ALA A 6 -6.81 -9.11 6.45
C ALA A 6 -5.31 -8.97 6.12
N GLY A 7 -4.93 -7.85 5.52
CA GLY A 7 -3.54 -7.43 5.41
C GLY A 7 -3.01 -6.87 6.73
N GLN A 8 -1.83 -6.25 6.71
CA GLN A 8 -1.18 -5.67 7.90
C GLN A 8 -2.09 -4.76 8.73
N ALA A 9 -2.92 -3.95 8.07
CA ALA A 9 -3.82 -3.02 8.74
C ALA A 9 -4.98 -3.74 9.45
N GLY A 10 -5.67 -4.64 8.75
CA GLY A 10 -6.76 -5.41 9.34
C GLY A 10 -6.30 -6.32 10.48
N LEU A 11 -5.13 -6.96 10.34
CA LEU A 11 -4.55 -7.77 11.41
C LEU A 11 -4.19 -6.94 12.65
N ALA A 12 -3.62 -5.74 12.46
CA ALA A 12 -3.36 -4.81 13.56
C ALA A 12 -4.65 -4.36 14.25
N ALA A 13 -5.72 -4.05 13.49
CA ALA A 13 -7.03 -3.77 14.07
C ALA A 13 -7.56 -4.97 14.88
N GLY A 14 -7.48 -6.19 14.31
CA GLY A 14 -7.88 -7.42 14.97
C GLY A 14 -7.16 -7.64 16.30
N TYR A 15 -5.87 -7.29 16.38
CA TYR A 15 -5.09 -7.38 17.62
C TYR A 15 -5.69 -6.51 18.73
N PHE A 16 -6.00 -5.25 18.47
CA PHE A 16 -6.59 -4.38 19.50
C PHE A 16 -8.05 -4.74 19.79
N LEU A 17 -8.83 -5.11 18.79
CA LEU A 17 -10.24 -5.50 18.96
C LEU A 17 -10.40 -6.76 19.82
N ARG A 18 -9.45 -7.71 19.79
CA ARG A 18 -9.51 -8.91 20.65
C ARG A 18 -9.43 -8.60 22.15
N HIS A 19 -8.89 -7.44 22.52
CA HIS A 19 -8.84 -6.99 23.92
C HIS A 19 -10.10 -6.25 24.35
N THR A 20 -11.07 -6.12 23.46
CA THR A 20 -12.41 -5.58 23.74
C THR A 20 -13.42 -6.72 23.86
N ASN A 21 -14.58 -6.44 24.44
CA ASN A 21 -15.71 -7.40 24.48
C ASN A 21 -16.54 -7.41 23.17
N LEU A 22 -16.03 -6.77 22.11
CA LEU A 22 -16.72 -6.68 20.82
C LEU A 22 -16.59 -7.98 20.03
N ARG A 23 -17.70 -8.53 19.57
CA ARG A 23 -17.65 -9.58 18.55
C ARG A 23 -17.25 -8.97 17.21
N PHE A 24 -16.18 -9.46 16.62
CA PHE A 24 -15.68 -9.00 15.33
C PHE A 24 -15.25 -10.15 14.41
N GLN A 25 -15.18 -9.87 13.13
CA GLN A 25 -14.70 -10.77 12.09
C GLN A 25 -13.89 -9.96 11.07
N LEU A 26 -12.83 -10.56 10.56
CA LEU A 26 -12.09 -10.04 9.42
C LEU A 26 -12.49 -10.83 8.17
N VAL A 27 -12.65 -10.14 7.03
CA VAL A 27 -12.88 -10.78 5.73
C VAL A 27 -11.83 -10.32 4.73
N ASP A 28 -11.35 -11.21 3.88
CA ASP A 28 -10.39 -10.88 2.83
C ASP A 28 -10.73 -11.60 1.53
N ALA A 29 -10.57 -10.90 0.42
CA ALA A 29 -10.80 -11.45 -0.92
C ALA A 29 -9.71 -12.44 -1.35
N ALA A 30 -8.54 -12.39 -0.72
CA ALA A 30 -7.42 -13.27 -1.01
C ALA A 30 -7.65 -14.69 -0.47
N PRO A 31 -7.06 -15.73 -1.11
CA PRO A 31 -7.17 -17.11 -0.67
C PRO A 31 -6.35 -17.39 0.59
N GLU A 32 -5.38 -16.55 0.92
CA GLU A 32 -4.50 -16.70 2.07
C GLU A 32 -4.02 -15.36 2.62
N ILE A 33 -3.63 -15.34 3.90
CA ILE A 33 -3.02 -14.17 4.54
C ILE A 33 -1.62 -13.94 3.96
N GLY A 34 -1.32 -12.67 3.64
CA GLY A 34 -0.02 -12.29 3.05
C GLY A 34 0.03 -12.41 1.52
N HIS A 35 -1.04 -12.85 0.87
CA HIS A 35 -1.13 -13.03 -0.59
C HIS A 35 -0.67 -11.79 -1.38
N VAL A 36 -1.06 -10.60 -0.96
CA VAL A 36 -0.65 -9.34 -1.62
C VAL A 36 0.87 -9.18 -1.64
N TRP A 37 1.57 -9.66 -0.63
CA TRP A 37 3.03 -9.64 -0.57
C TRP A 37 3.63 -10.73 -1.47
N GLN A 38 3.16 -11.97 -1.38
CA GLN A 38 3.64 -13.09 -2.19
C GLN A 38 3.53 -12.82 -3.70
N THR A 39 2.49 -12.10 -4.11
CA THR A 39 2.24 -11.74 -5.51
C THR A 39 3.03 -10.52 -5.98
N ARG A 40 4.01 -10.04 -5.24
CA ARG A 40 4.96 -9.01 -5.69
C ARG A 40 6.13 -9.61 -6.45
N TYR A 41 6.95 -8.74 -7.05
CA TYR A 41 8.17 -9.17 -7.77
C TYR A 41 9.16 -9.84 -6.82
N ASP A 42 9.92 -10.80 -7.36
CA ASP A 42 10.72 -11.73 -6.55
C ASP A 42 11.88 -11.05 -5.81
N SER A 43 12.45 -10.01 -6.40
CA SER A 43 13.53 -9.23 -5.78
C SER A 43 13.07 -8.19 -4.76
N LEU A 44 11.77 -8.10 -4.46
CA LEU A 44 11.27 -7.10 -3.51
C LEU A 44 11.97 -7.20 -2.17
N ARG A 45 12.49 -6.07 -1.71
CA ARG A 45 12.99 -5.86 -0.35
C ARG A 45 12.30 -4.65 0.28
N LEU A 46 11.94 -4.79 1.55
CA LEU A 46 11.47 -3.64 2.30
C LEU A 46 12.63 -2.63 2.44
N PHE A 47 12.29 -1.36 2.43
CA PHE A 47 13.27 -0.29 2.70
C PHE A 47 13.43 -0.02 4.21
N THR A 48 12.67 -0.71 5.07
CA THR A 48 12.77 -0.69 6.52
C THR A 48 13.42 -1.99 7.02
N PRO A 49 14.39 -1.94 7.96
CA PRO A 49 14.96 -3.14 8.56
C PRO A 49 13.93 -3.87 9.43
N ALA A 50 14.15 -5.16 9.69
CA ALA A 50 13.22 -6.05 10.40
C ALA A 50 12.75 -5.49 11.75
N LYS A 51 13.66 -4.87 12.52
CA LYS A 51 13.35 -4.21 13.80
C LYS A 51 12.23 -3.16 13.72
N ARG A 52 11.91 -2.68 12.50
CA ARG A 52 10.89 -1.65 12.25
C ARG A 52 9.64 -2.16 11.57
N ASN A 53 9.52 -3.46 11.39
CA ASN A 53 8.41 -4.07 10.68
C ASN A 53 7.48 -4.88 11.59
N ALA A 54 7.55 -4.69 12.91
CA ALA A 54 6.70 -5.35 13.87
C ALA A 54 5.28 -4.77 13.86
N LEU A 55 4.29 -5.64 13.82
CA LEU A 55 2.93 -5.32 14.23
C LEU A 55 2.81 -5.40 15.76
N PRO A 56 1.78 -4.79 16.37
CA PRO A 56 1.59 -4.81 17.82
C PRO A 56 1.59 -6.23 18.41
N GLY A 57 2.34 -6.41 19.49
CA GLY A 57 2.35 -7.66 20.25
C GLY A 57 3.22 -8.80 19.70
N LEU A 58 3.81 -8.68 18.48
CA LEU A 58 4.69 -9.70 17.93
C LEU A 58 5.86 -9.05 17.18
N PRO A 59 7.12 -9.21 17.63
CA PRO A 59 8.28 -8.71 16.91
C PRO A 59 8.44 -9.41 15.56
N PHE A 60 9.04 -8.69 14.59
CA PHE A 60 9.40 -9.31 13.32
C PHE A 60 10.58 -10.27 13.53
N PRO A 61 10.54 -11.50 12.98
CA PRO A 61 11.55 -12.51 13.25
C PRO A 61 12.89 -12.24 12.54
N GLY A 62 13.96 -12.85 13.03
CA GLY A 62 15.28 -12.86 12.40
C GLY A 62 16.19 -11.71 12.84
N ASP A 63 17.24 -11.45 12.05
CA ASP A 63 18.21 -10.37 12.31
C ASP A 63 17.51 -9.01 12.26
N PRO A 64 17.58 -8.19 13.32
CA PRO A 64 16.96 -6.86 13.39
C PRO A 64 17.38 -5.89 12.27
N GLU A 65 18.59 -6.04 11.75
CA GLU A 65 19.16 -5.18 10.70
C GLU A 65 18.89 -5.71 9.27
N HIS A 66 18.32 -6.91 9.13
CA HIS A 66 17.94 -7.47 7.86
C HIS A 66 16.79 -6.67 7.21
N TYR A 67 16.81 -6.55 5.89
CA TYR A 67 15.71 -5.97 5.11
C TYR A 67 14.84 -7.10 4.55
N PRO A 68 13.65 -7.35 5.12
CA PRO A 68 12.79 -8.48 4.74
C PRO A 68 12.36 -8.45 3.27
N GLY A 69 12.27 -9.63 2.67
CA GLY A 69 11.65 -9.82 1.36
C GLY A 69 10.14 -10.03 1.46
N LYS A 70 9.51 -10.18 0.29
CA LYS A 70 8.06 -10.38 0.18
C LYS A 70 7.55 -11.60 0.94
N ASP A 71 8.31 -12.69 0.91
CA ASP A 71 7.91 -13.97 1.52
C ASP A 71 8.10 -13.95 3.04
N ASP A 72 9.12 -13.25 3.54
CA ASP A 72 9.32 -13.00 4.97
C ASP A 72 8.11 -12.25 5.56
N VAL A 73 7.65 -11.21 4.86
CA VAL A 73 6.47 -10.43 5.28
C VAL A 73 5.20 -11.29 5.24
N ALA A 74 4.99 -12.04 4.17
CA ALA A 74 3.84 -12.92 4.05
C ALA A 74 3.82 -13.99 5.15
N GLY A 75 4.98 -14.61 5.43
CA GLY A 75 5.17 -15.56 6.53
C GLY A 75 4.87 -14.96 7.90
N TYR A 76 5.37 -13.76 8.14
CA TYR A 76 5.13 -13.02 9.38
C TYR A 76 3.63 -12.71 9.58
N LEU A 77 2.91 -12.23 8.56
CA LEU A 77 1.49 -11.94 8.67
C LEU A 77 0.66 -13.20 8.95
N ARG A 78 0.99 -14.35 8.33
CA ARG A 78 0.36 -15.65 8.64
C ARG A 78 0.63 -16.08 10.08
N ALA A 79 1.86 -15.96 10.54
CA ALA A 79 2.23 -16.26 11.92
C ALA A 79 1.48 -15.36 12.89
N TYR A 80 1.38 -14.05 12.60
CA TYR A 80 0.66 -13.07 13.40
C TYR A 80 -0.81 -13.44 13.61
N ALA A 81 -1.53 -13.74 12.52
CA ALA A 81 -2.94 -14.12 12.61
C ALA A 81 -3.17 -15.37 13.41
N ARG A 82 -2.27 -16.37 13.30
CA ARG A 82 -2.30 -17.61 14.09
C ARG A 82 -2.00 -17.36 15.56
N THR A 83 -0.93 -16.64 15.88
CA THR A 83 -0.51 -16.34 17.26
C THR A 83 -1.63 -15.67 18.05
N PHE A 84 -2.37 -14.79 17.41
CA PHE A 84 -3.45 -14.08 18.09
C PHE A 84 -4.84 -14.67 17.83
N ALA A 85 -4.94 -15.82 17.17
CA ALA A 85 -6.19 -16.52 16.85
C ALA A 85 -7.25 -15.58 16.24
N LEU A 86 -6.83 -14.73 15.29
CA LEU A 86 -7.73 -13.73 14.71
C LEU A 86 -8.80 -14.40 13.83
N PRO A 87 -10.09 -14.02 13.97
CA PRO A 87 -11.19 -14.63 13.23
C PRO A 87 -11.23 -14.15 11.78
N VAL A 88 -10.36 -14.69 10.92
CA VAL A 88 -10.24 -14.30 9.51
C VAL A 88 -11.00 -15.27 8.61
N GLN A 89 -11.91 -14.75 7.80
CA GLN A 89 -12.57 -15.46 6.71
C GLN A 89 -11.93 -15.02 5.37
N LEU A 90 -11.20 -15.92 4.76
CA LEU A 90 -10.52 -15.74 3.48
C LEU A 90 -11.42 -16.05 2.29
N ALA A 91 -10.94 -15.74 1.07
CA ALA A 91 -11.66 -15.94 -0.19
C ALA A 91 -13.10 -15.39 -0.11
N THR A 92 -13.27 -14.22 0.51
CA THR A 92 -14.56 -13.55 0.73
C THR A 92 -14.43 -12.10 0.26
N ARG A 93 -14.86 -11.86 -0.96
CA ARG A 93 -14.78 -10.54 -1.59
C ARG A 93 -16.01 -9.72 -1.29
N VAL A 94 -15.83 -8.57 -0.66
CA VAL A 94 -16.90 -7.57 -0.53
C VAL A 94 -17.07 -6.85 -1.86
N THR A 95 -18.26 -6.88 -2.42
CA THR A 95 -18.61 -6.29 -3.72
C THR A 95 -19.46 -5.02 -3.56
N ARG A 96 -20.13 -4.83 -2.41
CA ARG A 96 -20.85 -3.63 -2.06
C ARG A 96 -20.92 -3.49 -0.54
N LEU A 97 -20.74 -2.27 -0.03
CA LEU A 97 -21.01 -1.90 1.37
C LEU A 97 -22.00 -0.75 1.40
N HIS A 98 -23.14 -0.96 2.02
CA HIS A 98 -24.18 0.08 2.21
C HIS A 98 -24.71 0.07 3.64
N ALA A 99 -25.38 1.14 4.02
CA ALA A 99 -26.04 1.26 5.32
C ALA A 99 -27.57 1.35 5.15
N ARG A 100 -28.26 0.70 6.05
CA ARG A 100 -29.70 0.87 6.22
C ARG A 100 -30.06 0.75 7.71
N ASP A 101 -30.86 1.68 8.20
CA ASP A 101 -31.38 1.68 9.59
C ASP A 101 -30.25 1.48 10.63
N GLY A 102 -29.14 2.20 10.50
CA GLY A 102 -28.00 2.15 11.42
C GLY A 102 -27.16 0.86 11.35
N THR A 103 -27.47 -0.04 10.43
CA THR A 103 -26.76 -1.29 10.20
C THR A 103 -26.06 -1.28 8.85
N PHE A 104 -24.79 -1.67 8.82
CA PHE A 104 -24.02 -1.86 7.60
C PHE A 104 -24.22 -3.28 7.07
N THR A 105 -24.44 -3.38 5.76
CA THR A 105 -24.49 -4.65 5.03
C THR A 105 -23.36 -4.70 4.03
N ALA A 106 -22.44 -5.63 4.21
CA ALA A 106 -21.40 -5.98 3.25
C ALA A 106 -21.89 -7.16 2.40
N VAL A 107 -22.21 -6.88 1.14
CA VAL A 107 -22.52 -7.91 0.14
C VAL A 107 -21.23 -8.54 -0.31
N THR A 108 -21.13 -9.85 -0.23
CA THR A 108 -19.95 -10.60 -0.65
C THR A 108 -20.31 -11.65 -1.70
N ASP A 109 -19.31 -12.22 -2.35
CA ASP A 109 -19.45 -13.39 -3.24
C ASP A 109 -19.91 -14.68 -2.52
N ARG A 110 -20.01 -14.64 -1.16
CA ARG A 110 -20.45 -15.75 -0.31
C ARG A 110 -21.71 -15.44 0.52
N GLY A 111 -22.40 -14.35 0.18
CA GLY A 111 -23.59 -13.88 0.92
C GLY A 111 -23.37 -12.53 1.59
N ALA A 112 -24.35 -12.11 2.38
CA ALA A 112 -24.31 -10.81 3.04
C ALA A 112 -23.90 -10.91 4.50
N LEU A 113 -23.01 -10.02 4.93
CA LEU A 113 -22.58 -9.87 6.32
C LEU A 113 -23.14 -8.56 6.87
N ARG A 114 -23.67 -8.61 8.11
CA ARG A 114 -24.22 -7.44 8.79
C ARG A 114 -23.33 -7.02 9.95
N ALA A 115 -23.13 -5.72 10.11
CA ALA A 115 -22.35 -5.17 11.20
C ALA A 115 -22.86 -3.79 11.62
N ARG A 116 -22.71 -3.44 12.91
CA ARG A 116 -22.99 -2.09 13.42
C ARG A 116 -21.82 -1.12 13.20
N GLN A 117 -20.63 -1.64 12.98
CA GLN A 117 -19.41 -0.86 12.73
C GLN A 117 -18.51 -1.60 11.72
N VAL A 118 -17.82 -0.85 10.87
CA VAL A 118 -16.96 -1.40 9.80
C VAL A 118 -15.62 -0.66 9.77
N VAL A 119 -14.52 -1.42 9.72
CA VAL A 119 -13.20 -0.90 9.40
C VAL A 119 -12.84 -1.32 7.98
N ILE A 120 -12.53 -0.34 7.14
CA ILE A 120 -12.08 -0.52 5.76
C ILE A 120 -10.55 -0.53 5.77
N ALA A 121 -9.96 -1.73 5.67
CA ALA A 121 -8.52 -2.00 5.78
C ALA A 121 -7.93 -2.63 4.50
N VAL A 122 -8.47 -2.28 3.33
CA VAL A 122 -8.12 -2.87 2.04
C VAL A 122 -6.78 -2.38 1.45
N GLY A 123 -6.11 -1.45 2.14
CA GLY A 123 -4.81 -0.90 1.75
C GLY A 123 -4.87 0.07 0.55
N ALA A 124 -3.69 0.55 0.15
CA ALA A 124 -3.55 1.57 -0.89
C ALA A 124 -3.34 0.97 -2.31
N PHE A 125 -3.30 -0.35 -2.44
CA PHE A 125 -3.01 -1.06 -3.70
C PHE A 125 -4.29 -1.55 -4.36
N GLY A 126 -5.25 -0.65 -4.59
CA GLY A 126 -6.54 -0.97 -5.19
C GLY A 126 -6.43 -1.36 -6.67
N VAL A 127 -6.68 -0.43 -7.59
CA VAL A 127 -6.65 -0.67 -9.04
C VAL A 127 -5.32 -0.18 -9.63
N PRO A 128 -4.53 -1.05 -10.32
CA PRO A 128 -3.33 -0.65 -11.04
C PRO A 128 -3.62 0.50 -12.00
N PHE A 129 -2.80 1.54 -11.98
CA PHE A 129 -2.97 2.66 -12.88
C PHE A 129 -2.02 2.54 -14.08
N ILE A 130 -2.58 2.38 -15.27
CA ILE A 130 -1.86 2.48 -16.55
C ILE A 130 -2.38 3.71 -17.28
N PRO A 131 -1.50 4.63 -17.74
CA PRO A 131 -1.93 5.84 -18.44
C PRO A 131 -2.75 5.52 -19.70
N PRO A 132 -3.81 6.28 -20.02
CA PRO A 132 -4.69 5.98 -21.17
C PRO A 132 -3.98 5.91 -22.51
N PHE A 133 -2.90 6.64 -22.72
CA PHE A 133 -2.13 6.62 -23.97
C PHE A 133 -1.37 5.29 -24.18
N ALA A 134 -1.22 4.45 -23.15
CA ALA A 134 -0.60 3.12 -23.25
C ALA A 134 -1.29 2.23 -24.30
N ARG A 135 -2.59 2.42 -24.52
CA ARG A 135 -3.37 1.71 -25.56
C ARG A 135 -2.91 1.99 -27.00
N HIS A 136 -2.15 3.06 -27.24
CA HIS A 136 -1.63 3.43 -28.54
C HIS A 136 -0.26 2.79 -28.85
N LEU A 137 0.31 2.07 -27.87
CA LEU A 137 1.48 1.23 -28.13
C LEU A 137 1.11 0.04 -29.03
N ASP A 138 2.03 -0.30 -29.93
CA ASP A 138 1.93 -1.48 -30.78
C ASP A 138 1.73 -2.75 -29.93
N PRO A 139 0.83 -3.68 -30.32
CA PRO A 139 0.63 -4.94 -29.60
C PRO A 139 1.89 -5.80 -29.44
N GLY A 140 2.89 -5.62 -30.28
CA GLY A 140 4.19 -6.27 -30.16
C GLY A 140 5.09 -5.68 -29.05
N VAL A 141 4.71 -4.57 -28.39
CA VAL A 141 5.37 -4.05 -27.22
C VAL A 141 4.74 -4.65 -25.97
N LEU A 142 5.48 -5.49 -25.27
CA LEU A 142 4.99 -6.09 -24.03
C LEU A 142 4.76 -5.02 -22.96
N GLN A 143 3.57 -4.98 -22.39
CA GLN A 143 3.21 -4.02 -21.34
C GLN A 143 2.83 -4.76 -20.06
N LEU A 144 3.50 -4.46 -18.95
CA LEU A 144 3.16 -4.97 -17.61
C LEU A 144 3.00 -3.80 -16.64
N HIS A 145 1.97 -3.83 -15.81
CA HIS A 145 1.98 -3.02 -14.60
C HIS A 145 2.91 -3.65 -13.56
N SER A 146 3.53 -2.87 -12.69
CA SER A 146 4.43 -3.37 -11.63
C SER A 146 3.79 -4.42 -10.71
N SER A 147 2.46 -4.48 -10.63
CA SER A 147 1.74 -5.55 -9.92
C SER A 147 1.76 -6.90 -10.65
N ALA A 148 1.95 -6.91 -11.96
CA ALA A 148 2.03 -8.11 -12.78
C ALA A 148 3.48 -8.55 -13.07
N TYR A 149 4.44 -7.66 -12.86
CA TYR A 149 5.87 -7.98 -12.98
C TYR A 149 6.31 -8.87 -11.82
N ARG A 150 7.10 -9.93 -12.12
CA ARG A 150 7.66 -10.87 -11.15
C ARG A 150 9.19 -10.91 -11.22
N HIS A 151 9.74 -11.09 -12.41
CA HIS A 151 11.17 -11.27 -12.63
C HIS A 151 11.56 -10.88 -14.07
N PRO A 152 12.86 -10.62 -14.34
CA PRO A 152 13.33 -10.14 -15.64
C PRO A 152 13.00 -11.06 -16.83
N ALA A 153 12.94 -12.37 -16.62
CA ALA A 153 12.67 -13.33 -17.70
C ALA A 153 11.25 -13.25 -18.31
N GLN A 154 10.34 -12.48 -17.69
CA GLN A 154 9.03 -12.17 -18.29
C GLN A 154 9.15 -11.20 -19.47
N LEU A 155 10.26 -10.48 -19.60
CA LEU A 155 10.42 -9.42 -20.60
C LEU A 155 11.32 -9.91 -21.75
N PRO A 156 11.02 -9.51 -23.00
CA PRO A 156 11.86 -9.82 -24.13
C PRO A 156 13.25 -9.14 -23.96
N ALA A 157 14.29 -9.79 -24.48
CA ALA A 157 15.63 -9.22 -24.48
C ALA A 157 15.67 -7.84 -25.16
N GLY A 158 16.57 -6.96 -24.68
CA GLY A 158 16.80 -5.65 -25.29
C GLY A 158 16.42 -4.46 -24.42
N ARG A 159 15.72 -3.49 -25.01
CA ARG A 159 15.41 -2.20 -24.38
C ARG A 159 14.09 -2.25 -23.64
N VAL A 160 14.13 -1.93 -22.34
CA VAL A 160 12.95 -1.86 -21.47
C VAL A 160 12.78 -0.44 -20.92
N LEU A 161 11.54 0.05 -20.94
CA LEU A 161 11.15 1.28 -20.29
C LEU A 161 10.44 0.97 -18.96
N VAL A 162 10.89 1.58 -17.87
CA VAL A 162 10.17 1.61 -16.59
C VAL A 162 9.57 3.00 -16.42
N VAL A 163 8.25 3.11 -16.38
CA VAL A 163 7.54 4.39 -16.23
C VAL A 163 7.13 4.58 -14.78
N GLY A 164 7.67 5.63 -14.17
CA GLY A 164 7.52 5.90 -12.74
C GLY A 164 8.68 5.34 -11.92
N CYS A 165 9.07 6.09 -10.91
CA CYS A 165 10.22 5.77 -10.05
C CYS A 165 9.91 5.99 -8.57
N GLY A 166 8.79 5.43 -8.11
CA GLY A 166 8.59 5.11 -6.71
C GLY A 166 9.45 3.92 -6.29
N ASN A 167 9.31 3.42 -5.06
CA ASN A 167 10.11 2.30 -4.56
C ASN A 167 10.08 1.09 -5.49
N SER A 168 8.90 0.67 -5.97
CA SER A 168 8.79 -0.46 -6.90
C SER A 168 9.47 -0.21 -8.23
N GLY A 169 9.25 0.97 -8.84
CA GLY A 169 9.88 1.29 -10.13
C GLY A 169 11.40 1.34 -10.05
N ALA A 170 11.95 1.86 -8.96
CA ALA A 170 13.38 1.93 -8.73
C ALA A 170 14.02 0.54 -8.54
N GLN A 171 13.44 -0.32 -7.69
CA GLN A 171 13.92 -1.68 -7.45
C GLN A 171 13.84 -2.55 -8.73
N ILE A 172 12.70 -2.49 -9.44
CA ILE A 172 12.51 -3.20 -10.71
C ILE A 172 13.53 -2.72 -11.76
N ALA A 173 13.73 -1.40 -11.87
CA ALA A 173 14.71 -0.85 -12.81
C ALA A 173 16.12 -1.30 -12.49
N GLU A 174 16.52 -1.29 -11.23
CA GLU A 174 17.83 -1.76 -10.76
C GLU A 174 18.01 -3.26 -11.08
N GLU A 175 17.04 -4.11 -10.77
CA GLU A 175 17.07 -5.53 -11.10
C GLU A 175 17.27 -5.76 -12.60
N LEU A 176 16.48 -5.08 -13.43
CA LEU A 176 16.51 -5.20 -14.88
C LEU A 176 17.85 -4.78 -15.51
N THR A 177 18.63 -3.90 -14.88
CA THR A 177 19.94 -3.50 -15.41
C THR A 177 20.95 -4.65 -15.55
N ARG A 178 20.70 -5.76 -14.88
CA ARG A 178 21.55 -6.96 -14.95
C ARG A 178 21.42 -7.69 -16.29
N THR A 179 20.25 -7.59 -16.92
CA THR A 179 19.89 -8.37 -18.12
C THR A 179 19.40 -7.52 -19.30
N HIS A 180 18.97 -6.28 -19.07
CA HIS A 180 18.34 -5.41 -20.07
C HIS A 180 19.01 -4.03 -20.16
N GLN A 181 18.75 -3.33 -21.27
CA GLN A 181 19.04 -1.90 -21.40
C GLN A 181 17.85 -1.10 -20.85
N VAL A 182 18.01 -0.55 -19.66
CA VAL A 182 16.90 0.06 -18.93
C VAL A 182 16.86 1.57 -19.13
N THR A 183 15.68 2.08 -19.47
CA THR A 183 15.36 3.49 -19.38
C THR A 183 14.28 3.69 -18.31
N VAL A 184 14.49 4.64 -17.41
CA VAL A 184 13.48 5.04 -16.40
C VAL A 184 12.92 6.38 -16.77
N ALA A 185 11.60 6.50 -16.88
CA ALA A 185 10.91 7.76 -17.05
C ALA A 185 10.42 8.29 -15.70
N LEU A 186 10.91 9.46 -15.30
CA LEU A 186 10.55 10.12 -14.05
C LEU A 186 9.30 10.99 -14.26
N GLY A 187 8.23 10.72 -13.53
CA GLY A 187 7.05 11.58 -13.52
C GLY A 187 7.29 12.85 -12.71
N ARG A 188 7.43 12.70 -11.41
CA ARG A 188 7.75 13.77 -10.45
C ARG A 188 9.16 13.55 -9.91
N ARG A 189 9.94 14.62 -9.80
CA ARG A 189 11.21 14.56 -9.06
C ARG A 189 10.87 14.44 -7.58
N GLN A 190 11.30 13.33 -6.97
CA GLN A 190 11.20 13.11 -5.53
C GLN A 190 12.59 13.19 -4.90
N PRO A 191 12.72 13.78 -3.70
CA PRO A 191 13.95 13.71 -2.93
C PRO A 191 14.35 12.24 -2.73
N ARG A 192 15.65 11.97 -2.67
CA ARG A 192 16.19 10.64 -2.43
C ARG A 192 17.09 10.68 -1.23
N LEU A 193 16.88 9.74 -0.33
CA LEU A 193 17.73 9.57 0.83
C LEU A 193 18.47 8.23 0.71
N PRO A 194 19.75 8.19 1.07
CA PRO A 194 20.49 6.95 1.13
C PRO A 194 19.87 6.03 2.18
N GLN A 195 19.97 4.71 1.98
CA GLN A 195 19.50 3.73 2.96
C GLN A 195 20.28 3.85 4.27
N ARG A 196 21.58 4.09 4.18
CA ARG A 196 22.47 4.29 5.32
C ARG A 196 23.23 5.59 5.21
N LEU A 197 23.35 6.29 6.32
CA LEU A 197 24.14 7.51 6.48
C LEU A 197 25.06 7.34 7.70
N LEU A 198 26.36 7.54 7.53
CA LEU A 198 27.37 7.37 8.58
C LEU A 198 27.26 5.99 9.27
N GLY A 199 27.10 4.91 8.49
CA GLY A 199 27.02 3.54 8.97
C GLY A 199 25.72 3.12 9.63
N ARG A 200 24.75 4.05 9.83
CA ARG A 200 23.45 3.78 10.44
C ARG A 200 22.32 3.90 9.42
N ASP A 201 21.24 3.16 9.63
CA ASP A 201 20.04 3.28 8.81
C ASP A 201 19.44 4.70 8.91
N ILE A 202 18.88 5.21 7.79
CA ILE A 202 18.27 6.56 7.76
C ILE A 202 17.10 6.69 8.73
N PHE A 203 16.40 5.59 8.99
CA PHE A 203 15.31 5.56 9.95
C PHE A 203 15.80 5.72 11.40
N ASP A 204 17.02 5.25 11.76
CA ASP A 204 17.59 5.46 13.07
C ASP A 204 17.90 6.95 13.33
N TRP A 205 18.24 7.69 12.25
CA TRP A 205 18.38 9.14 12.31
C TRP A 205 17.05 9.86 12.41
N SER A 206 16.06 9.41 11.63
CA SER A 206 14.73 10.02 11.62
C SER A 206 14.01 9.90 12.96
N ASP A 207 14.22 8.80 13.71
CA ASP A 207 13.61 8.61 15.02
C ASP A 207 14.11 9.60 16.06
N ARG A 208 15.41 9.92 16.03
CA ARG A 208 15.99 10.90 16.98
C ARG A 208 15.28 12.25 16.91
N VAL A 209 14.78 12.62 15.73
CA VAL A 209 14.07 13.89 15.50
C VAL A 209 12.57 13.68 15.27
N ARG A 210 12.07 12.43 15.39
CA ARG A 210 10.68 12.03 15.13
C ARG A 210 10.14 12.55 13.81
N LEU A 211 10.97 12.54 12.77
CA LEU A 211 10.64 13.16 11.48
C LEU A 211 9.47 12.48 10.80
N PHE A 212 9.46 11.13 10.76
CA PHE A 212 8.41 10.35 10.10
C PHE A 212 7.17 10.10 10.97
N ASP A 213 7.21 10.54 12.23
CA ASP A 213 6.08 10.49 13.16
C ASP A 213 5.29 11.81 13.23
N ARG A 214 5.67 12.81 12.43
CA ARG A 214 4.93 14.07 12.38
C ARG A 214 3.56 13.88 11.77
N SER A 215 2.52 14.37 12.48
CA SER A 215 1.15 14.35 11.99
C SER A 215 1.01 15.20 10.72
N VAL A 216 0.20 14.73 9.78
CA VAL A 216 -0.20 15.47 8.56
C VAL A 216 -0.91 16.78 8.87
N ASP A 217 -1.45 16.93 10.07
CA ASP A 217 -2.14 18.14 10.54
C ASP A 217 -1.15 19.25 10.95
N THR A 218 0.16 18.94 11.03
CA THR A 218 1.21 19.92 11.29
C THR A 218 1.79 20.47 9.98
N PRO A 219 2.28 21.72 9.95
CA PRO A 219 2.91 22.31 8.75
C PRO A 219 4.05 21.43 8.21
N LEU A 220 4.89 20.90 9.09
CA LEU A 220 6.00 20.01 8.71
C LEU A 220 5.49 18.67 8.16
N GLY A 221 4.47 18.05 8.77
CA GLY A 221 3.88 16.82 8.27
C GLY A 221 3.22 16.99 6.90
N ALA A 222 2.48 18.09 6.71
CA ALA A 222 1.89 18.44 5.41
C ALA A 222 2.97 18.65 4.32
N PHE A 223 4.06 19.35 4.67
CA PHE A 223 5.21 19.52 3.77
C PHE A 223 5.84 18.17 3.41
N LEU A 224 6.10 17.30 4.40
CA LEU A 224 6.67 15.96 4.17
C LEU A 224 5.77 15.09 3.30
N ARG A 225 4.44 15.13 3.50
CA ARG A 225 3.47 14.44 2.63
C ARG A 225 3.61 14.89 1.17
N GLY A 226 3.81 16.17 0.94
CA GLY A 226 4.04 16.74 -0.39
C GLY A 226 5.38 16.36 -1.01
N HIS A 227 6.39 16.02 -0.21
CA HIS A 227 7.77 15.80 -0.60
C HIS A 227 8.32 14.45 -0.11
N ASP A 228 7.47 13.43 -0.01
CA ASP A 228 7.85 12.10 0.52
C ASP A 228 9.09 11.53 -0.19
N PRO A 229 10.23 11.38 0.52
CA PRO A 229 11.45 10.94 -0.11
C PRO A 229 11.45 9.44 -0.42
N LEU A 230 12.10 9.08 -1.50
CA LEU A 230 12.47 7.69 -1.78
C LEU A 230 13.68 7.31 -0.94
N ILE A 231 13.66 6.14 -0.32
CA ILE A 231 14.73 5.65 0.56
C ILE A 231 15.37 4.42 -0.06
N GLY A 232 16.71 4.38 -0.04
CA GLY A 232 17.48 3.20 -0.45
C GLY A 232 17.41 2.88 -1.94
N THR A 233 16.95 3.82 -2.78
CA THR A 233 16.87 3.60 -4.22
C THR A 233 18.07 4.21 -4.94
N ASN A 234 18.81 3.40 -5.69
CA ASN A 234 19.96 3.84 -6.45
C ASN A 234 19.67 3.78 -7.97
N LEU A 235 19.62 4.94 -8.62
CA LEU A 235 19.48 5.04 -10.08
C LEU A 235 20.80 5.37 -10.80
N THR A 236 21.93 5.14 -10.17
CA THR A 236 23.27 5.45 -10.73
C THR A 236 23.90 4.26 -11.46
N ALA A 237 23.17 3.15 -11.64
CA ALA A 237 23.70 2.00 -12.37
C ALA A 237 24.11 2.38 -13.80
N ARG A 238 25.31 1.99 -14.24
CA ARG A 238 25.91 2.35 -15.55
C ARG A 238 25.01 2.06 -16.77
N LYS A 239 24.13 1.07 -16.66
CA LYS A 239 23.21 0.65 -17.74
C LYS A 239 21.82 1.30 -17.66
N LEU A 240 21.62 2.25 -16.75
CA LEU A 240 20.34 2.89 -16.54
C LEU A 240 20.34 4.29 -17.15
N LYS A 241 19.42 4.54 -18.08
CA LYS A 241 19.16 5.87 -18.63
C LYS A 241 17.97 6.50 -17.93
N VAL A 242 18.08 7.77 -17.56
CA VAL A 242 16.98 8.54 -16.97
C VAL A 242 16.43 9.48 -18.02
N ARG A 243 15.10 9.53 -18.14
CA ARG A 243 14.33 10.44 -19.00
C ARG A 243 13.27 11.16 -18.19
N PRO A 244 12.79 12.33 -18.64
CA PRO A 244 11.65 12.99 -18.02
C PRO A 244 10.35 12.19 -18.22
N ARG A 245 9.23 12.77 -17.85
CA ARG A 245 7.90 12.17 -17.92
C ARG A 245 7.58 11.69 -19.35
N VAL A 246 6.93 10.54 -19.44
CA VAL A 246 6.27 10.11 -20.68
C VAL A 246 4.98 10.91 -20.86
N THR A 247 4.84 11.53 -22.03
CA THR A 247 3.67 12.35 -22.40
C THR A 247 2.72 11.65 -23.36
N GLY A 248 3.20 10.62 -24.09
CA GLY A 248 2.39 9.85 -25.03
C GLY A 248 3.14 8.68 -25.62
N ALA A 249 2.42 7.89 -26.43
CA ALA A 249 2.98 6.80 -27.20
C ALA A 249 2.18 6.60 -28.49
N VAL A 250 2.86 6.24 -29.59
CA VAL A 250 2.24 5.89 -30.87
C VAL A 250 3.05 4.76 -31.51
N GLY A 251 2.40 3.64 -31.84
CA GLY A 251 3.08 2.45 -32.35
C GLY A 251 4.16 1.97 -31.37
N ARG A 252 5.42 1.88 -31.80
CA ARG A 252 6.54 1.48 -30.94
C ARG A 252 7.28 2.66 -30.32
N VAL A 253 6.84 3.89 -30.59
CA VAL A 253 7.52 5.12 -30.18
C VAL A 253 6.86 5.70 -28.94
N VAL A 254 7.68 5.98 -27.92
CA VAL A 254 7.28 6.66 -26.67
C VAL A 254 7.82 8.09 -26.73
N HIS A 255 6.99 9.06 -26.41
CA HIS A 255 7.29 10.49 -26.37
C HIS A 255 7.56 10.93 -24.93
N PHE A 256 8.61 11.76 -24.77
CA PHE A 256 8.98 12.33 -23.48
C PHE A 256 8.74 13.84 -23.43
N GLU A 257 8.62 14.37 -22.22
CA GLU A 257 8.34 15.80 -21.96
C GLU A 257 9.39 16.76 -22.53
N ASP A 258 10.63 16.28 -22.71
CA ASP A 258 11.74 17.03 -23.32
C ASP A 258 11.70 17.03 -24.86
N GLY A 259 10.62 16.53 -25.47
CA GLY A 259 10.46 16.39 -26.93
C GLY A 259 11.21 15.19 -27.54
N THR A 260 12.02 14.48 -26.77
CA THR A 260 12.71 13.29 -27.27
C THR A 260 11.78 12.10 -27.42
N VAL A 261 12.17 11.17 -28.28
CA VAL A 261 11.43 9.94 -28.55
C VAL A 261 12.34 8.72 -28.46
N ALA A 262 11.76 7.55 -28.14
CA ALA A 262 12.49 6.28 -28.15
C ALA A 262 11.54 5.10 -28.32
N SER A 263 12.07 3.97 -28.82
CA SER A 263 11.33 2.72 -28.95
C SER A 263 11.85 1.68 -27.98
N PHE A 264 10.93 0.82 -27.52
CA PHE A 264 11.20 -0.22 -26.51
C PHE A 264 10.52 -1.51 -26.90
N GLY A 265 11.11 -2.65 -26.48
CA GLY A 265 10.48 -3.98 -26.63
C GLY A 265 9.49 -4.27 -25.51
N ALA A 266 9.66 -3.65 -24.35
CA ALA A 266 8.72 -3.77 -23.25
C ALA A 266 8.63 -2.48 -22.42
N VAL A 267 7.47 -2.31 -21.78
CA VAL A 267 7.18 -1.21 -20.83
C VAL A 267 6.67 -1.79 -19.52
N VAL A 268 7.31 -1.42 -18.41
CA VAL A 268 6.83 -1.70 -17.05
C VAL A 268 6.23 -0.43 -16.48
N TRP A 269 4.93 -0.44 -16.28
CA TRP A 269 4.18 0.67 -15.69
C TRP A 269 4.27 0.63 -14.17
N ALA A 270 5.23 1.33 -13.59
CA ALA A 270 5.36 1.55 -12.14
C ALA A 270 4.66 2.84 -11.70
N THR A 271 3.48 3.07 -12.27
CA THR A 271 2.69 4.31 -12.18
C THR A 271 1.74 4.35 -10.99
N GLY A 272 1.86 3.35 -10.09
CA GLY A 272 1.09 3.27 -8.86
C GLY A 272 -0.34 2.77 -9.07
N TYR A 273 -1.20 3.10 -8.12
CA TYR A 273 -2.56 2.59 -8.05
C TYR A 273 -3.54 3.75 -7.84
N ARG A 274 -4.79 3.50 -8.22
CA ARG A 274 -5.94 4.36 -7.85
C ARG A 274 -6.76 3.68 -6.77
N GLY A 275 -7.53 4.46 -6.01
CA GLY A 275 -8.44 3.93 -5.00
C GLY A 275 -9.47 3.01 -5.65
N GLY A 276 -9.59 1.79 -5.15
CA GLY A 276 -10.58 0.81 -5.61
C GLY A 276 -11.81 0.82 -4.69
N TYR A 277 -12.46 1.96 -4.50
CA TYR A 277 -13.56 2.12 -3.55
C TYR A 277 -14.95 2.20 -4.19
N ALA A 278 -15.09 1.85 -5.49
CA ALA A 278 -16.38 1.87 -6.19
C ALA A 278 -17.46 0.96 -5.57
N TRP A 279 -17.07 0.02 -4.71
CA TRP A 279 -17.95 -0.85 -3.96
C TRP A 279 -18.52 -0.22 -2.67
N LEU A 280 -18.01 0.96 -2.26
CA LEU A 280 -18.54 1.71 -1.13
C LEU A 280 -19.74 2.56 -1.57
N ASP A 281 -20.91 2.17 -1.14
CA ASP A 281 -22.17 2.92 -1.30
C ASP A 281 -22.47 3.69 -0.01
N LEU A 282 -21.53 4.58 0.35
CA LEU A 282 -21.55 5.41 1.57
C LEU A 282 -20.91 6.77 1.25
N PRO A 283 -21.37 7.87 1.86
CA PRO A 283 -20.83 9.21 1.63
C PRO A 283 -19.51 9.43 2.40
N VAL A 284 -18.52 8.58 2.15
CA VAL A 284 -17.20 8.60 2.81
C VAL A 284 -16.06 8.85 1.83
N LEU A 285 -16.38 9.21 0.57
CA LEU A 285 -15.42 9.53 -0.48
C LEU A 285 -15.70 10.94 -1.02
N ASN A 286 -14.62 11.62 -1.46
CA ASN A 286 -14.75 12.87 -2.20
C ASN A 286 -15.06 12.61 -3.68
N ASP A 287 -15.24 13.68 -4.48
CA ASP A 287 -15.54 13.62 -5.92
C ASP A 287 -14.44 12.93 -6.75
N ARG A 288 -13.24 12.78 -6.19
CA ARG A 288 -12.13 12.05 -6.81
C ARG A 288 -12.09 10.57 -6.41
N GLY A 289 -13.05 10.11 -5.58
CA GLY A 289 -13.08 8.75 -5.05
C GLY A 289 -12.04 8.49 -3.96
N GLU A 290 -11.54 9.53 -3.30
CA GLU A 290 -10.57 9.41 -2.21
C GLU A 290 -11.29 9.42 -0.84
N PRO A 291 -10.83 8.63 0.15
CA PRO A 291 -11.42 8.58 1.48
C PRO A 291 -11.45 9.93 2.20
N LEU A 292 -12.62 10.30 2.73
CA LEU A 292 -12.83 11.45 3.60
C LEU A 292 -12.75 11.01 5.06
N HIS A 293 -11.72 11.44 5.76
CA HIS A 293 -11.47 11.02 7.13
C HIS A 293 -10.59 12.00 7.92
N ALA A 294 -10.72 11.97 9.25
CA ALA A 294 -9.74 12.53 10.19
C ALA A 294 -9.10 11.35 10.95
N ARG A 295 -7.82 11.07 10.70
CA ARG A 295 -7.08 9.93 11.26
C ARG A 295 -7.83 8.60 11.17
N GLY A 296 -8.53 8.36 10.06
CA GLY A 296 -9.31 7.14 9.79
C GLY A 296 -10.77 7.18 10.22
N VAL A 297 -11.19 8.12 11.08
CA VAL A 297 -12.60 8.31 11.46
C VAL A 297 -13.32 9.08 10.37
N THR A 298 -14.46 8.57 9.89
CA THR A 298 -15.27 9.22 8.84
C THR A 298 -16.43 10.03 9.41
N SER A 299 -17.10 10.82 8.57
CA SER A 299 -18.34 11.52 8.92
C SER A 299 -19.52 10.59 9.13
N VAL A 300 -19.46 9.33 8.65
CA VAL A 300 -20.49 8.31 8.85
C VAL A 300 -20.18 7.54 10.14
N PRO A 301 -20.97 7.70 11.22
CA PRO A 301 -20.70 7.02 12.47
C PRO A 301 -20.62 5.50 12.29
N GLY A 302 -19.56 4.89 12.84
CA GLY A 302 -19.31 3.46 12.72
C GLY A 302 -18.58 3.01 11.46
N VAL A 303 -18.12 3.93 10.60
CA VAL A 303 -17.25 3.64 9.44
C VAL A 303 -15.88 4.24 9.65
N TYR A 304 -14.87 3.42 9.46
CA TYR A 304 -13.47 3.78 9.69
C TYR A 304 -12.59 3.30 8.54
N PHE A 305 -11.53 4.07 8.23
CA PHE A 305 -10.45 3.65 7.32
C PHE A 305 -9.19 3.35 8.11
N LEU A 306 -8.43 2.32 7.71
CA LEU A 306 -7.15 1.97 8.33
C LEU A 306 -6.12 1.53 7.30
N GLY A 307 -4.87 2.00 7.48
CA GLY A 307 -3.75 1.63 6.63
C GLY A 307 -3.65 2.44 5.33
N LEU A 308 -4.27 3.62 5.30
CA LEU A 308 -4.10 4.56 4.20
C LEU A 308 -2.72 5.23 4.26
N SER A 309 -2.15 5.48 3.09
CA SER A 309 -0.91 6.26 3.00
C SER A 309 -1.11 7.65 3.58
N TRP A 310 -0.25 8.05 4.51
CA TRP A 310 -0.36 9.35 5.19
C TRP A 310 -1.70 9.58 5.91
N GLN A 311 -2.30 8.52 6.45
CA GLN A 311 -3.56 8.61 7.20
C GLN A 311 -3.45 9.57 8.39
N HIS A 312 -2.35 9.52 9.12
CA HIS A 312 -1.99 10.42 10.20
C HIS A 312 -0.51 10.82 10.14
N THR A 313 0.37 9.87 9.87
CA THR A 313 1.82 10.07 9.72
C THR A 313 2.31 9.35 8.46
N ARG A 314 3.58 9.55 8.10
CA ARG A 314 4.23 8.78 7.03
C ARG A 314 4.15 7.27 7.26
N SER A 315 4.23 6.86 8.52
CA SER A 315 4.28 5.45 8.91
C SER A 315 2.91 4.76 8.92
N SER A 316 1.80 5.49 8.78
CA SER A 316 0.42 4.95 8.90
C SER A 316 0.11 3.74 8.00
N ALA A 317 0.74 3.64 6.82
CA ALA A 317 0.57 2.50 5.91
C ALA A 317 1.71 1.47 6.00
N LEU A 318 2.74 1.70 6.83
CA LEU A 318 3.87 0.80 7.00
C LEU A 318 3.59 -0.24 8.09
N LEU A 319 4.23 -1.42 7.99
CA LEU A 319 4.10 -2.49 8.98
C LEU A 319 4.34 -1.97 10.41
N GLY A 320 5.46 -1.31 10.65
CA GLY A 320 5.82 -0.82 11.99
C GLY A 320 5.07 0.44 12.45
N GLY A 321 4.20 1.02 11.63
CA GLY A 321 3.50 2.26 11.98
C GLY A 321 1.98 2.14 12.06
N VAL A 322 1.39 1.20 11.33
CA VAL A 322 -0.07 1.03 11.25
C VAL A 322 -0.71 0.69 12.61
N GLY A 323 0.06 0.07 13.51
CA GLY A 323 -0.40 -0.28 14.86
C GLY A 323 -0.90 0.92 15.66
N ARG A 324 -0.25 2.07 15.56
CA ARG A 324 -0.65 3.31 16.27
C ARG A 324 -2.01 3.85 15.82
N ASP A 325 -2.30 3.74 14.53
CA ASP A 325 -3.62 4.14 14.01
C ASP A 325 -4.68 3.09 14.31
N ALA A 326 -4.30 1.80 14.33
CA ALA A 326 -5.19 0.71 14.73
C ALA A 326 -5.60 0.82 16.21
N GLU A 327 -4.68 1.15 17.11
CA GLU A 327 -4.93 1.40 18.53
C GLU A 327 -5.90 2.57 18.71
N TYR A 328 -5.58 3.72 18.10
CA TYR A 328 -6.45 4.90 18.14
C TYR A 328 -7.87 4.59 17.64
N LEU A 329 -8.01 3.86 16.54
CA LEU A 329 -9.32 3.51 16.02
C LEU A 329 -10.05 2.51 16.92
N ALA A 330 -9.35 1.56 17.53
CA ALA A 330 -9.98 0.62 18.47
C ALA A 330 -10.61 1.34 19.67
N GLU A 331 -9.95 2.37 20.20
CA GLU A 331 -10.52 3.24 21.25
C GLU A 331 -11.79 3.96 20.76
N ARG A 332 -11.75 4.60 19.57
CA ARG A 332 -12.92 5.29 19.00
C ARG A 332 -14.09 4.34 18.73
N ILE A 333 -13.79 3.14 18.24
CA ILE A 333 -14.77 2.07 18.01
C ILE A 333 -15.45 1.65 19.31
N PHE A 334 -14.67 1.47 20.37
CA PHE A 334 -15.17 1.10 21.68
C PHE A 334 -16.06 2.20 22.29
N GLU A 335 -15.65 3.46 22.22
CA GLU A 335 -16.44 4.61 22.68
C GLU A 335 -17.78 4.72 21.93
N GLU A 336 -17.75 4.56 20.61
CA GLU A 336 -18.97 4.61 19.78
C GLU A 336 -19.90 3.44 20.08
N HIS A 337 -19.35 2.25 20.36
CA HIS A 337 -20.14 1.10 20.76
C HIS A 337 -20.94 1.38 22.05
N HIS A 338 -20.29 1.93 23.06
CA HIS A 338 -20.94 2.26 24.35
C HIS A 338 -22.00 3.36 24.18
N ARG A 339 -21.73 4.38 23.39
CA ARG A 339 -22.70 5.44 23.09
C ARG A 339 -23.97 4.92 22.42
N ARG A 340 -23.84 3.95 21.50
CA ARG A 340 -24.98 3.32 20.83
C ARG A 340 -25.76 2.41 21.77
N SER A 341 -25.07 1.59 22.55
CA SER A 341 -25.72 0.72 23.54
C SER A 341 -26.50 1.51 24.59
N ALA A 342 -26.01 2.69 24.99
CA ALA A 342 -26.76 3.58 25.92
C ALA A 342 -27.97 4.31 25.30
N ARG A 343 -28.09 4.33 23.97
CA ARG A 343 -29.24 4.91 23.26
C ARG A 343 -30.31 3.87 22.94
N ASP A 344 -29.91 2.61 22.83
CA ASP A 344 -30.79 1.49 22.49
C ASP A 344 -31.42 0.84 23.74
N GLY A 345 -30.96 1.18 24.97
CA GLY A 345 -31.51 0.77 26.27
C GLY A 345 -32.25 1.88 26.99
#